data_2b7f10cc15a352565a63c94f73b552e7
#
_entry.id   2b7f10cc15a352565a63c94f73b552e7
#
_cell.length_a   1.000
_cell.length_b   1.000
_cell.length_c   1.000
_cell.angle_alpha   90.00
_cell.angle_beta   90.00
_cell.angle_gamma   90.00
#
_symmetry.space_group_name_H-M   'P 1'
#
loop_
_entity.id
_entity.type
_entity.pdbx_description
1 polymer ?
#
loop_
_entity_poly.entity_id
_entity_poly.type
_entity_poly.pdbx_seq_one_letter_code
_entity_poly.pdbx_strand_id
1 'polypeptide(L)'
;MCLLSSLSGCLGGWVARANEAGLVYRRCGCRCERTGRQLGVRCERLAEFDHGRWYFAVQLTGVDERRVRVRRGGFASRAEAERACWALRQVPGHEAAGMWTLKRWLEFWLSENEGRLRPSTMVIYRSLVNDYLIPQLGHVRMRKLRTRDAQRAMDRISHRHVRGGRLISPGTLNGIRAVLRNALSAARRQGVIDRNPGRGLRLPNGARPRAVVWDAEREKAWNNTGVRPRVAVWGLHQVGRFLESVQADPLFALWWLVALRGPRRGEIAGLRWENINLVDGELTIREQVVMVRGVEQLGPPKSAAGVRTLALDEFSVRLLTDLWHRQRRRFGRVDAKQRVFLREDGRPVRPDWLTRRFAKLVKNLDLPPVRLHDLRHGAAGIASAAGVDLKQIQQDMGHHTPLTTIETYICVFQQMAKKAVRASAELLLQHVRVRASLAGAYQA
;
A
#
# COMPACT_ATOMS: atom_id res chain seq x y z
N MET A 1 59.36 61.88 -11.94
CA MET A 1 59.84 62.04 -10.54
C MET A 1 58.98 61.03 -9.76
N CYS A 2 59.63 59.95 -9.47
CA CYS A 2 60.03 59.50 -8.14
C CYS A 2 58.85 59.37 -7.17
N LEU A 3 58.62 58.29 -6.51
CA LEU A 3 59.49 57.32 -5.85
C LEU A 3 58.74 56.08 -5.47
N LEU A 4 59.40 54.98 -5.63
CA LEU A 4 59.34 53.73 -4.87
C LEU A 4 58.92 53.85 -3.40
N SER A 5 58.12 52.90 -2.92
CA SER A 5 58.54 52.11 -1.76
C SER A 5 57.63 50.89 -1.59
N SER A 6 58.25 49.81 -1.75
CA SER A 6 58.09 48.50 -1.06
C SER A 6 57.16 48.45 0.11
N LEU A 7 56.32 47.42 0.09
CA LEU A 7 56.02 46.61 1.30
C LEU A 7 55.67 45.18 0.94
N SER A 8 56.48 44.36 1.51
CA SER A 8 56.43 42.94 1.60
C SER A 8 55.11 42.39 2.07
N GLY A 9 54.73 41.29 1.48
CA GLY A 9 54.28 40.14 2.22
C GLY A 9 52.89 40.16 2.82
N CYS A 10 51.96 39.57 2.10
CA CYS A 10 51.00 38.72 2.72
C CYS A 10 50.65 37.63 1.73
N LEU A 11 51.14 36.45 2.01
CA LEU A 11 50.72 35.21 1.38
C LEU A 11 49.23 35.08 1.52
N GLY A 12 48.51 35.65 0.59
CA GLY A 12 47.10 35.45 0.39
C GLY A 12 46.87 33.99 0.06
N GLY A 13 46.31 33.26 1.03
CA GLY A 13 45.93 31.89 0.86
C GLY A 13 45.07 31.72 -0.39
N TRP A 14 45.56 30.97 -1.33
CA TRP A 14 44.82 30.52 -2.49
C TRP A 14 43.62 29.70 -2.05
N VAL A 15 42.49 30.36 -1.83
CA VAL A 15 41.20 29.69 -1.89
C VAL A 15 40.90 29.51 -3.38
N ALA A 16 41.49 28.49 -3.97
CA ALA A 16 41.10 28.08 -5.30
C ALA A 16 39.62 27.69 -5.23
N ARG A 17 38.76 28.52 -5.83
CA ARG A 17 37.37 28.08 -6.16
C ARG A 17 37.54 26.80 -6.92
N ALA A 18 36.90 25.73 -6.41
CA ALA A 18 36.88 24.42 -7.06
C ALA A 18 36.12 24.57 -8.38
N ASN A 19 36.88 24.85 -9.46
CA ASN A 19 36.38 24.68 -10.81
C ASN A 19 36.02 23.21 -11.01
N GLU A 20 35.24 22.90 -12.00
CA GLU A 20 34.81 21.55 -12.40
C GLU A 20 35.96 20.54 -12.50
N ALA A 21 37.22 21.01 -12.55
CA ALA A 21 38.44 20.24 -12.68
C ALA A 21 38.86 19.40 -11.45
N GLY A 22 38.27 19.57 -10.26
CA GLY A 22 38.74 18.93 -9.02
C GLY A 22 40.04 19.55 -8.48
N LEU A 23 40.16 19.61 -7.15
CA LEU A 23 41.35 20.14 -6.47
C LEU A 23 42.20 18.98 -5.98
N VAL A 24 43.46 18.91 -6.46
CA VAL A 24 44.47 17.98 -5.93
C VAL A 24 45.42 18.78 -5.01
N TYR A 25 45.65 18.29 -3.81
CA TYR A 25 46.46 19.00 -2.79
C TYR A 25 47.21 18.01 -1.89
N ARG A 26 48.26 18.51 -1.24
CA ARG A 26 49.04 17.77 -0.23
C ARG A 26 48.54 18.06 1.19
N ARG A 27 48.62 17.06 2.03
CA ARG A 27 48.26 17.18 3.46
C ARG A 27 49.10 16.24 4.29
N CYS A 28 49.50 16.66 5.48
CA CYS A 28 50.20 15.84 6.46
C CYS A 28 49.39 15.59 7.72
N GLY A 29 49.87 14.68 8.59
CA GLY A 29 49.35 14.40 9.91
C GLY A 29 49.98 15.20 11.05
N CYS A 30 50.91 16.13 10.77
CA CYS A 30 51.60 16.91 11.78
C CYS A 30 50.63 17.73 12.64
N ARG A 31 50.97 17.90 13.91
CA ARG A 31 50.17 18.68 14.85
C ARG A 31 50.95 19.97 15.23
N CYS A 32 50.26 21.06 15.42
CA CYS A 32 50.80 22.29 15.93
C CYS A 32 51.19 22.08 17.40
N GLU A 33 52.45 22.36 17.77
CA GLU A 33 52.96 22.19 19.14
C GLU A 33 52.20 23.02 20.16
N ARG A 34 51.78 24.23 19.76
CA ARG A 34 51.09 25.17 20.65
C ARG A 34 49.60 24.81 20.87
N THR A 35 48.89 24.23 19.88
CA THR A 35 47.44 24.03 19.93
C THR A 35 47.03 22.57 19.89
N GLY A 36 47.94 21.64 19.63
CA GLY A 36 47.66 20.21 19.44
C GLY A 36 46.82 19.87 18.16
N ARG A 37 46.36 20.85 17.40
CA ARG A 37 45.54 20.66 16.21
C ARG A 37 46.37 20.22 15.00
N GLN A 38 45.78 19.33 14.16
CA GLN A 38 46.43 18.93 12.92
C GLN A 38 46.63 20.11 11.97
N LEU A 39 47.85 20.27 11.51
CA LEU A 39 48.25 21.35 10.55
C LEU A 39 47.65 21.06 9.15
N GLY A 40 47.58 19.81 8.74
CA GLY A 40 47.00 19.41 7.47
C GLY A 40 47.65 20.06 6.26
N VAL A 41 46.94 20.91 5.53
CA VAL A 41 47.42 21.68 4.37
C VAL A 41 48.25 22.92 4.74
N ARG A 42 48.26 23.30 6.02
CA ARG A 42 48.98 24.49 6.52
C ARG A 42 50.35 24.17 7.08
N CYS A 43 50.83 22.95 6.93
CA CYS A 43 52.12 22.54 7.43
C CYS A 43 53.22 23.05 6.51
N GLU A 44 54.17 23.85 7.05
CA GLU A 44 55.29 24.41 6.30
C GLU A 44 56.20 23.31 5.72
N ARG A 45 56.33 22.20 6.41
CA ARG A 45 57.10 21.04 5.93
C ARG A 45 56.52 20.37 4.68
N LEU A 46 55.35 20.79 4.20
CA LEU A 46 54.81 20.29 2.91
C LEU A 46 55.66 20.76 1.71
N ALA A 47 56.59 21.72 1.91
CA ALA A 47 57.61 22.06 0.94
C ALA A 47 58.66 20.95 0.73
N GLU A 48 58.88 20.09 1.75
CA GLU A 48 59.78 18.96 1.70
C GLU A 48 59.24 17.88 0.75
N PHE A 49 60.08 17.24 -0.06
CA PHE A 49 59.69 16.29 -1.12
C PHE A 49 58.88 15.10 -0.58
N ASP A 50 59.27 14.49 0.53
CA ASP A 50 58.68 13.26 1.09
C ASP A 50 57.67 13.54 2.20
N HIS A 51 57.37 14.81 2.51
CA HIS A 51 56.49 15.14 3.60
C HIS A 51 55.02 15.23 3.17
N GLY A 52 54.14 14.46 3.84
CA GLY A 52 52.71 14.41 3.59
C GLY A 52 52.28 13.44 2.47
N ARG A 53 50.98 13.39 2.26
CA ARG A 53 50.37 12.56 1.21
C ARG A 53 49.45 13.38 0.32
N TRP A 54 49.21 12.92 -0.90
CA TRP A 54 48.35 13.58 -1.84
C TRP A 54 46.89 13.23 -1.66
N TYR A 55 46.05 14.21 -1.86
CA TYR A 55 44.59 14.13 -1.71
C TYR A 55 43.95 14.83 -2.89
N PHE A 56 42.70 14.44 -3.21
CA PHE A 56 41.87 15.24 -4.09
C PHE A 56 40.48 15.47 -3.52
N ALA A 57 39.83 16.55 -3.96
CA ALA A 57 38.44 16.86 -3.72
C ALA A 57 37.76 17.19 -5.05
N VAL A 58 36.68 16.52 -5.37
CA VAL A 58 35.90 16.72 -6.58
C VAL A 58 34.42 16.85 -6.23
N GLN A 59 33.70 17.69 -6.95
CA GLN A 59 32.26 17.77 -6.91
C GLN A 59 31.70 16.86 -8.01
N LEU A 60 30.80 15.98 -7.62
CA LEU A 60 30.11 15.06 -8.52
C LEU A 60 28.60 15.30 -8.36
N THR A 61 27.89 15.26 -9.47
CA THR A 61 26.42 15.37 -9.47
C THR A 61 25.84 13.97 -9.27
N GLY A 62 25.03 13.80 -8.23
CA GLY A 62 24.32 12.53 -7.98
C GLY A 62 23.11 12.36 -8.91
N VAL A 63 22.50 11.17 -8.87
CA VAL A 63 21.25 10.86 -9.62
C VAL A 63 20.08 11.76 -9.19
N ASP A 64 20.16 12.33 -8.00
CA ASP A 64 19.21 13.30 -7.43
C ASP A 64 19.57 14.76 -7.74
N GLU A 65 20.41 14.99 -8.75
CA GLU A 65 20.93 16.30 -9.19
C GLU A 65 21.69 17.08 -8.11
N ARG A 66 21.85 16.53 -6.91
CA ARG A 66 22.60 17.17 -5.83
C ARG A 66 24.09 17.04 -6.03
N ARG A 67 24.79 18.13 -5.86
CA ARG A 67 26.26 18.15 -5.90
C ARG A 67 26.83 17.59 -4.60
N VAL A 68 27.66 16.55 -4.71
CA VAL A 68 28.35 15.90 -3.58
C VAL A 68 29.84 16.10 -3.71
N ARG A 69 30.47 16.64 -2.67
CA ARG A 69 31.93 16.80 -2.61
C ARG A 69 32.56 15.52 -2.10
N VAL A 70 33.32 14.84 -2.98
CA VAL A 70 34.06 13.64 -2.64
C VAL A 70 35.52 14.01 -2.37
N ARG A 71 36.07 13.52 -1.25
CA ARG A 71 37.48 13.66 -0.89
C ARG A 71 38.09 12.28 -0.77
N ARG A 72 39.24 12.06 -1.40
CA ARG A 72 40.06 10.86 -1.25
C ARG A 72 41.53 11.27 -1.08
N GLY A 73 42.33 10.45 -0.43
CA GLY A 73 43.73 10.76 -0.19
C GLY A 73 44.53 9.56 0.32
N GLY A 74 45.81 9.83 0.62
CA GLY A 74 46.78 8.81 0.99
C GLY A 74 47.64 8.38 -0.19
N PHE A 75 47.52 9.07 -1.35
CA PHE A 75 48.31 8.79 -2.56
C PHE A 75 49.76 9.17 -2.37
N ALA A 76 50.68 8.35 -2.94
CA ALA A 76 52.09 8.57 -2.85
C ALA A 76 52.57 9.75 -3.74
N SER A 77 51.94 9.95 -4.88
CA SER A 77 52.30 11.03 -5.81
C SER A 77 51.10 11.86 -6.26
N ARG A 78 51.38 13.07 -6.76
CA ARG A 78 50.38 13.95 -7.36
C ARG A 78 49.74 13.29 -8.58
N ALA A 79 50.51 12.64 -9.44
CA ALA A 79 50.06 11.97 -10.63
C ALA A 79 49.10 10.80 -10.30
N GLU A 80 49.34 10.10 -9.20
CA GLU A 80 48.43 9.04 -8.70
C GLU A 80 47.10 9.61 -8.26
N ALA A 81 47.09 10.71 -7.48
CA ALA A 81 45.91 11.41 -7.05
C ALA A 81 45.09 11.97 -8.22
N GLU A 82 45.77 12.54 -9.22
CA GLU A 82 45.15 13.07 -10.45
C GLU A 82 44.49 11.93 -11.27
N ARG A 83 45.20 10.84 -11.48
CA ARG A 83 44.63 9.66 -12.17
C ARG A 83 43.40 9.12 -11.43
N ALA A 84 43.47 9.02 -10.11
CA ALA A 84 42.34 8.55 -9.30
C ALA A 84 41.16 9.55 -9.33
N CYS A 85 41.44 10.84 -9.35
CA CYS A 85 40.45 11.90 -9.50
C CYS A 85 39.79 11.84 -10.88
N TRP A 86 40.57 11.67 -11.93
CA TRP A 86 40.11 11.55 -13.31
C TRP A 86 39.24 10.29 -13.50
N ALA A 87 39.73 9.13 -13.02
CA ALA A 87 38.99 7.89 -13.06
C ALA A 87 37.62 8.00 -12.35
N LEU A 88 37.58 8.70 -11.22
CA LEU A 88 36.29 8.92 -10.49
C LEU A 88 35.32 9.80 -11.29
N ARG A 89 35.80 10.66 -12.17
CA ARG A 89 34.97 11.53 -13.02
C ARG A 89 34.41 10.83 -14.24
N GLN A 90 35.15 9.87 -14.78
CA GLN A 90 34.68 9.05 -15.91
C GLN A 90 33.60 8.06 -15.52
N VAL A 91 33.50 7.80 -14.23
CA VAL A 91 32.44 6.96 -13.68
C VAL A 91 31.12 7.73 -13.71
N PRO A 92 30.03 7.23 -14.37
CA PRO A 92 28.74 7.88 -14.38
C PRO A 92 28.32 8.31 -12.96
N GLY A 93 27.64 9.45 -12.83
CA GLY A 93 27.30 10.08 -11.52
C GLY A 93 26.61 9.16 -10.49
N HIS A 94 26.05 8.03 -10.96
CA HIS A 94 25.47 6.98 -10.11
C HIS A 94 26.54 6.08 -9.45
N GLU A 95 27.78 5.98 -9.98
CA GLU A 95 28.86 5.26 -9.31
C GLU A 95 29.60 6.11 -8.25
N ALA A 96 29.57 7.44 -8.36
CA ALA A 96 29.86 8.34 -7.25
C ALA A 96 28.96 8.09 -6.03
N ALA A 97 27.90 7.35 -6.22
CA ALA A 97 26.95 6.78 -5.28
C ALA A 97 27.51 5.75 -4.27
N GLY A 98 28.81 5.56 -4.15
CA GLY A 98 29.41 4.89 -2.97
C GLY A 98 29.02 5.54 -1.64
N MET A 99 28.36 6.72 -1.70
CA MET A 99 27.81 7.47 -0.58
C MET A 99 26.30 7.32 -0.37
N TRP A 100 25.55 6.67 -1.26
CA TRP A 100 24.14 6.44 -1.04
C TRP A 100 23.89 5.52 0.15
N THR A 101 23.20 6.04 1.17
CA THR A 101 22.59 5.20 2.20
C THR A 101 21.22 4.75 1.72
N LEU A 102 20.71 3.67 2.29
CA LEU A 102 19.35 3.20 1.94
C LEU A 102 18.28 4.25 2.27
N LYS A 103 18.46 5.03 3.36
CA LYS A 103 17.55 6.14 3.71
C LYS A 103 17.47 7.14 2.55
N ARG A 104 18.62 7.67 2.11
CA ARG A 104 18.65 8.67 1.02
C ARG A 104 18.05 8.11 -0.27
N TRP A 105 18.33 6.84 -0.58
CA TRP A 105 17.77 6.17 -1.75
C TRP A 105 16.24 6.06 -1.64
N LEU A 106 15.70 5.62 -0.50
CA LEU A 106 14.27 5.45 -0.30
C LEU A 106 13.53 6.80 -0.37
N GLU A 107 14.10 7.86 0.20
CA GLU A 107 13.54 9.20 0.13
C GLU A 107 13.50 9.72 -1.33
N PHE A 108 14.58 9.55 -2.06
CA PHE A 108 14.64 9.87 -3.49
C PHE A 108 13.65 9.03 -4.31
N TRP A 109 13.61 7.72 -4.09
CA TRP A 109 12.68 6.84 -4.80
C TRP A 109 11.22 7.17 -4.52
N LEU A 110 10.89 7.60 -3.32
CA LEU A 110 9.54 8.08 -2.99
C LEU A 110 9.21 9.37 -3.75
N SER A 111 10.15 10.33 -3.84
CA SER A 111 9.91 11.57 -4.59
C SER A 111 9.71 11.32 -6.08
N GLU A 112 10.51 10.43 -6.69
CA GLU A 112 10.37 10.04 -8.10
C GLU A 112 9.03 9.35 -8.42
N ASN A 113 8.40 8.74 -7.42
CA ASN A 113 7.10 8.09 -7.57
C ASN A 113 5.92 9.00 -7.18
N GLU A 114 6.20 10.22 -6.70
CA GLU A 114 5.17 11.20 -6.42
C GLU A 114 4.53 11.65 -7.75
N GLY A 115 3.21 11.61 -7.81
CA GLY A 115 2.45 11.84 -9.06
C GLY A 115 2.30 10.62 -9.98
N ARG A 116 3.22 9.63 -9.93
CA ARG A 116 3.09 8.37 -10.70
C ARG A 116 2.21 7.34 -10.00
N LEU A 117 2.24 7.34 -8.67
CA LEU A 117 1.42 6.44 -7.85
C LEU A 117 0.20 7.17 -7.30
N ARG A 118 -0.86 6.41 -7.06
CA ARG A 118 -2.05 6.96 -6.40
C ARG A 118 -1.70 7.54 -5.03
N PRO A 119 -2.29 8.68 -4.63
CA PRO A 119 -1.99 9.32 -3.35
C PRO A 119 -2.12 8.39 -2.14
N SER A 120 -3.14 7.53 -2.12
CA SER A 120 -3.31 6.53 -1.05
C SER A 120 -2.18 5.50 -1.00
N THR A 121 -1.63 5.10 -2.15
CA THR A 121 -0.47 4.19 -2.22
C THR A 121 0.78 4.89 -1.70
N MET A 122 0.97 6.17 -2.05
CA MET A 122 2.10 6.97 -1.56
C MET A 122 2.09 7.12 -0.04
N VAL A 123 0.91 7.36 0.56
CA VAL A 123 0.78 7.42 2.03
C VAL A 123 1.23 6.12 2.67
N ILE A 124 0.78 4.97 2.14
CA ILE A 124 1.18 3.65 2.63
C ILE A 124 2.69 3.44 2.45
N TYR A 125 3.25 3.74 1.28
CA TYR A 125 4.67 3.58 1.01
C TYR A 125 5.53 4.43 1.93
N ARG A 126 5.15 5.70 2.14
CA ARG A 126 5.85 6.61 3.09
C ARG A 126 5.82 6.05 4.51
N SER A 127 4.68 5.56 4.98
CA SER A 127 4.59 4.94 6.31
C SER A 127 5.48 3.69 6.41
N LEU A 128 5.41 2.76 5.43
CA LEU A 128 6.23 1.55 5.44
C LEU A 128 7.74 1.86 5.40
N VAL A 129 8.13 2.88 4.66
CA VAL A 129 9.53 3.34 4.58
C VAL A 129 9.98 3.98 5.89
N ASN A 130 9.22 4.97 6.39
CA ASN A 130 9.63 5.77 7.54
C ASN A 130 9.53 5.00 8.86
N ASP A 131 8.47 4.20 9.04
CA ASP A 131 8.19 3.56 10.32
C ASP A 131 8.94 2.22 10.47
N TYR A 132 9.35 1.58 9.35
CA TYR A 132 9.94 0.25 9.40
C TYR A 132 11.31 0.16 8.69
N LEU A 133 11.45 0.61 7.45
CA LEU A 133 12.67 0.38 6.66
C LEU A 133 13.82 1.31 7.09
N ILE A 134 13.57 2.60 7.21
CA ILE A 134 14.60 3.59 7.58
C ILE A 134 15.17 3.29 8.98
N PRO A 135 14.37 3.01 10.02
CA PRO A 135 14.93 2.72 11.35
C PRO A 135 15.83 1.48 11.39
N GLN A 136 15.59 0.50 10.54
CA GLN A 136 16.33 -0.76 10.55
C GLN A 136 17.54 -0.79 9.58
N LEU A 137 17.42 -0.14 8.44
CA LEU A 137 18.37 -0.26 7.34
C LEU A 137 18.86 1.08 6.77
N GLY A 138 18.24 2.19 7.18
CA GLY A 138 18.48 3.49 6.57
C GLY A 138 19.94 3.95 6.57
N HIS A 139 20.71 3.56 7.58
CA HIS A 139 22.13 3.90 7.74
C HIS A 139 23.04 3.07 6.84
N VAL A 140 22.57 1.96 6.29
CA VAL A 140 23.40 1.05 5.49
C VAL A 140 23.70 1.67 4.13
N ARG A 141 24.96 1.66 3.71
CA ARG A 141 25.37 2.08 2.36
C ARG A 141 24.84 1.09 1.33
N MET A 142 24.25 1.58 0.25
CA MET A 142 23.60 0.77 -0.81
C MET A 142 24.51 -0.31 -1.35
N ARG A 143 25.78 -0.01 -1.66
CA ARG A 143 26.75 -1.00 -2.16
C ARG A 143 27.16 -2.07 -1.14
N LYS A 144 26.97 -1.80 0.15
CA LYS A 144 27.28 -2.74 1.24
C LYS A 144 26.06 -3.55 1.69
N LEU A 145 24.86 -3.17 1.23
CA LEU A 145 23.63 -3.86 1.60
C LEU A 145 23.58 -5.26 0.99
N ARG A 146 23.54 -6.27 1.83
CA ARG A 146 23.45 -7.69 1.44
C ARG A 146 22.09 -8.26 1.80
N THR A 147 21.71 -9.36 1.15
CA THR A 147 20.46 -10.07 1.43
C THR A 147 20.33 -10.48 2.89
N ARG A 148 21.45 -10.89 3.55
CA ARG A 148 21.46 -11.22 4.97
C ARG A 148 21.09 -10.03 5.87
N ASP A 149 21.49 -8.81 5.51
CA ASP A 149 21.18 -7.60 6.29
C ASP A 149 19.71 -7.24 6.15
N ALA A 150 19.17 -7.33 4.92
CA ALA A 150 17.76 -7.17 4.64
C ALA A 150 16.91 -8.23 5.36
N GLN A 151 17.35 -9.51 5.38
CA GLN A 151 16.68 -10.60 6.09
C GLN A 151 16.63 -10.33 7.59
N ARG A 152 17.77 -10.04 8.22
CA ARG A 152 17.83 -9.71 9.66
C ARG A 152 16.92 -8.53 10.03
N ALA A 153 16.82 -7.53 9.16
CA ALA A 153 15.89 -6.41 9.37
C ALA A 153 14.43 -6.88 9.30
N MET A 154 14.08 -7.71 8.33
CA MET A 154 12.71 -8.27 8.24
C MET A 154 12.38 -9.12 9.44
N ASP A 155 13.35 -9.91 9.95
CA ASP A 155 13.17 -10.75 11.15
C ASP A 155 12.90 -9.85 12.38
N ARG A 156 13.71 -8.79 12.59
CA ARG A 156 13.47 -7.84 13.69
C ARG A 156 12.11 -7.14 13.57
N ILE A 157 11.72 -6.74 12.34
CA ILE A 157 10.42 -6.13 12.09
C ILE A 157 9.30 -7.12 12.41
N SER A 158 9.44 -8.40 12.08
CA SER A 158 8.40 -9.41 12.30
C SER A 158 8.05 -9.62 13.78
N HIS A 159 9.02 -9.41 14.68
CA HIS A 159 8.83 -9.49 16.12
C HIS A 159 8.43 -8.16 16.78
N ARG A 160 8.25 -7.10 15.99
CA ARG A 160 7.85 -5.80 16.52
C ARG A 160 6.37 -5.79 16.89
N HIS A 161 6.09 -5.37 18.11
CA HIS A 161 4.72 -5.10 18.54
C HIS A 161 4.25 -3.74 18.01
N VAL A 162 3.03 -3.71 17.50
CA VAL A 162 2.32 -2.47 17.10
C VAL A 162 1.43 -1.99 18.25
N ARG A 163 0.83 -0.81 18.10
CA ARG A 163 -0.12 -0.28 19.10
C ARG A 163 -1.15 -1.36 19.47
N GLY A 164 -1.34 -1.57 20.78
CA GLY A 164 -2.22 -2.60 21.33
C GLY A 164 -1.56 -3.96 21.57
N GLY A 165 -0.21 -4.02 21.60
CA GLY A 165 0.55 -5.21 22.01
C GLY A 165 0.53 -6.38 21.02
N ARG A 166 -0.05 -6.20 19.83
CA ARG A 166 -0.09 -7.26 18.81
C ARG A 166 1.14 -7.23 17.92
N LEU A 167 1.60 -8.41 17.49
CA LEU A 167 2.63 -8.52 16.47
C LEU A 167 2.17 -7.92 15.14
N ILE A 168 3.14 -7.44 14.37
CA ILE A 168 2.89 -6.92 13.01
C ILE A 168 2.22 -8.00 12.14
N SER A 169 1.23 -7.60 11.35
CA SER A 169 0.49 -8.56 10.53
C SER A 169 1.34 -9.11 9.36
N PRO A 170 1.12 -10.37 8.93
CA PRO A 170 1.76 -10.91 7.73
C PRO A 170 1.52 -10.06 6.47
N GLY A 171 0.34 -9.43 6.36
CA GLY A 171 0.02 -8.52 5.26
C GLY A 171 0.91 -7.27 5.26
N THR A 172 1.15 -6.68 6.43
CA THR A 172 2.06 -5.53 6.58
C THR A 172 3.49 -5.92 6.27
N LEU A 173 3.97 -7.08 6.76
CA LEU A 173 5.31 -7.61 6.44
C LEU A 173 5.50 -7.81 4.94
N ASN A 174 4.50 -8.38 4.25
CA ASN A 174 4.52 -8.51 2.80
C ASN A 174 4.56 -7.15 2.09
N GLY A 175 3.84 -6.15 2.60
CA GLY A 175 3.89 -4.77 2.10
C GLY A 175 5.30 -4.17 2.24
N ILE A 176 5.93 -4.30 3.41
CA ILE A 176 7.30 -3.81 3.66
C ILE A 176 8.29 -4.48 2.72
N ARG A 177 8.23 -5.82 2.58
CA ARG A 177 9.06 -6.57 1.64
C ARG A 177 8.86 -6.11 0.20
N ALA A 178 7.62 -5.89 -0.22
CA ALA A 178 7.31 -5.45 -1.58
C ALA A 178 7.88 -4.05 -1.87
N VAL A 179 7.73 -3.10 -0.94
CA VAL A 179 8.28 -1.75 -1.06
C VAL A 179 9.80 -1.79 -1.13
N LEU A 180 10.48 -2.51 -0.24
CA LEU A 180 11.93 -2.67 -0.25
C LEU A 180 12.41 -3.27 -1.58
N ARG A 181 11.79 -4.36 -2.03
CA ARG A 181 12.13 -5.02 -3.30
C ARG A 181 11.94 -4.09 -4.50
N ASN A 182 10.86 -3.31 -4.53
CA ASN A 182 10.59 -2.38 -5.62
C ASN A 182 11.59 -1.22 -5.66
N ALA A 183 11.89 -0.62 -4.51
CA ALA A 183 12.88 0.44 -4.41
C ALA A 183 14.29 -0.04 -4.80
N LEU A 184 14.69 -1.23 -4.35
CA LEU A 184 15.99 -1.82 -4.73
C LEU A 184 16.03 -2.29 -6.18
N SER A 185 14.89 -2.68 -6.78
CA SER A 185 14.81 -2.95 -8.22
C SER A 185 14.99 -1.68 -9.05
N ALA A 186 14.45 -0.55 -8.58
CA ALA A 186 14.70 0.76 -9.18
C ALA A 186 16.18 1.14 -9.07
N ALA A 187 16.80 0.96 -7.90
CA ALA A 187 18.22 1.18 -7.69
C ALA A 187 19.10 0.38 -8.66
N ARG A 188 18.73 -0.88 -8.91
CA ARG A 188 19.43 -1.72 -9.89
C ARG A 188 19.27 -1.21 -11.32
N ARG A 189 18.04 -0.81 -11.71
CA ARG A 189 17.83 -0.25 -13.06
C ARG A 189 18.62 1.04 -13.30
N GLN A 190 18.80 1.84 -12.25
CA GLN A 190 19.56 3.09 -12.30
C GLN A 190 21.07 2.89 -12.03
N GLY A 191 21.57 1.65 -11.97
CA GLY A 191 22.99 1.33 -11.77
C GLY A 191 23.55 1.67 -10.38
N VAL A 192 22.71 2.01 -9.40
CA VAL A 192 23.16 2.31 -8.02
C VAL A 192 23.67 1.07 -7.30
N ILE A 193 23.11 -0.09 -7.65
CA ILE A 193 23.53 -1.43 -7.16
C ILE A 193 23.45 -2.44 -8.29
N ASP A 194 24.33 -3.45 -8.27
CA ASP A 194 24.39 -4.51 -9.30
C ASP A 194 23.31 -5.58 -9.08
N ARG A 195 23.00 -5.86 -7.82
CA ARG A 195 22.05 -6.91 -7.42
C ARG A 195 21.01 -6.33 -6.45
N ASN A 196 19.80 -6.88 -6.51
CA ASN A 196 18.75 -6.50 -5.59
C ASN A 196 18.75 -7.41 -4.34
N PRO A 197 19.26 -6.95 -3.19
CA PRO A 197 19.30 -7.75 -1.97
C PRO A 197 17.92 -7.96 -1.31
N GLY A 198 16.87 -7.31 -1.80
CA GLY A 198 15.48 -7.54 -1.39
C GLY A 198 14.81 -8.74 -2.08
N ARG A 199 15.50 -9.41 -3.02
CA ARG A 199 15.02 -10.66 -3.62
C ARG A 199 15.32 -11.85 -2.69
N GLY A 200 14.41 -12.82 -2.66
CA GLY A 200 14.59 -14.06 -1.88
C GLY A 200 14.40 -13.90 -0.36
N LEU A 201 13.91 -12.74 0.13
CA LEU A 201 13.60 -12.57 1.55
C LEU A 201 12.47 -13.52 1.97
N ARG A 202 12.73 -14.28 3.02
CA ARG A 202 11.77 -15.18 3.63
C ARG A 202 10.99 -14.42 4.71
N LEU A 203 9.71 -14.62 4.75
CA LEU A 203 8.84 -14.09 5.80
C LEU A 203 8.26 -15.26 6.59
N PRO A 204 7.93 -15.07 7.88
CA PRO A 204 7.18 -16.06 8.62
C PRO A 204 5.93 -16.47 7.84
N ASN A 205 5.67 -17.77 7.75
CA ASN A 205 4.50 -18.31 7.08
C ASN A 205 3.24 -17.83 7.81
N GLY A 206 2.59 -16.82 7.26
CA GLY A 206 1.27 -16.41 7.67
C GLY A 206 0.28 -16.81 6.58
N ALA A 207 -0.38 -17.94 6.73
CA ALA A 207 -1.49 -18.29 5.87
C ALA A 207 -2.51 -17.15 5.90
N ARG A 208 -2.95 -16.70 4.74
CA ARG A 208 -4.09 -15.77 4.68
C ARG A 208 -5.27 -16.47 5.35
N PRO A 209 -5.90 -15.87 6.37
CA PRO A 209 -7.06 -16.48 7.00
C PRO A 209 -8.14 -16.62 5.92
N ARG A 210 -8.62 -17.84 5.76
CA ARG A 210 -9.79 -18.11 4.89
C ARG A 210 -11.01 -17.50 5.55
N ALA A 211 -11.90 -16.91 4.75
CA ALA A 211 -13.19 -16.48 5.22
C ALA A 211 -14.03 -17.71 5.62
N VAL A 212 -14.75 -17.60 6.71
CA VAL A 212 -15.72 -18.62 7.15
C VAL A 212 -17.11 -17.98 7.22
N VAL A 213 -18.14 -18.76 6.94
CA VAL A 213 -19.53 -18.32 7.09
C VAL A 213 -19.93 -18.49 8.55
N TRP A 214 -20.59 -17.51 9.14
CA TRP A 214 -21.24 -17.65 10.42
C TRP A 214 -22.40 -18.67 10.32
N ASP A 215 -22.33 -19.68 11.14
CA ASP A 215 -23.38 -20.67 11.36
C ASP A 215 -23.77 -20.66 12.85
N ALA A 216 -24.82 -21.39 13.19
CA ALA A 216 -25.35 -21.43 14.55
C ALA A 216 -24.31 -21.94 15.57
N GLU A 217 -23.46 -22.90 15.19
CA GLU A 217 -22.43 -23.45 16.06
C GLU A 217 -21.36 -22.41 16.37
N ARG A 218 -20.87 -21.68 15.34
CA ARG A 218 -19.89 -20.60 15.52
C ARG A 218 -20.45 -19.41 16.27
N GLU A 219 -21.72 -19.09 16.04
CA GLU A 219 -22.41 -18.03 16.77
C GLU A 219 -22.52 -18.39 18.26
N LYS A 220 -22.91 -19.63 18.58
CA LYS A 220 -22.94 -20.16 19.94
C LYS A 220 -21.56 -20.16 20.61
N ALA A 221 -20.52 -20.60 19.88
CA ALA A 221 -19.15 -20.58 20.38
C ALA A 221 -18.67 -19.16 20.65
N TRP A 222 -18.96 -18.20 19.77
CA TRP A 222 -18.63 -16.78 19.98
C TRP A 222 -19.36 -16.19 21.19
N ASN A 223 -20.66 -16.44 21.33
CA ASN A 223 -21.43 -15.98 22.47
C ASN A 223 -20.87 -16.48 23.82
N ASN A 224 -20.39 -17.71 23.84
CA ASN A 224 -19.84 -18.32 25.05
C ASN A 224 -18.40 -17.90 25.35
N THR A 225 -17.55 -17.67 24.34
CA THR A 225 -16.09 -17.51 24.53
C THR A 225 -15.58 -16.13 24.09
N GLY A 226 -16.37 -15.33 23.38
CA GLY A 226 -15.92 -14.09 22.75
C GLY A 226 -14.93 -14.29 21.58
N VAL A 227 -14.56 -15.54 21.28
CA VAL A 227 -13.60 -15.84 20.21
C VAL A 227 -14.27 -15.80 18.87
N ARG A 228 -13.71 -15.02 17.96
CA ARG A 228 -14.24 -14.85 16.61
C ARG A 228 -13.24 -15.26 15.53
N PRO A 229 -13.69 -15.73 14.36
CA PRO A 229 -12.84 -15.95 13.21
C PRO A 229 -12.15 -14.64 12.76
N ARG A 230 -10.94 -14.74 12.24
CA ARG A 230 -10.20 -13.58 11.71
C ARG A 230 -10.90 -12.91 10.51
N VAL A 231 -11.53 -13.71 9.66
CA VAL A 231 -12.36 -13.25 8.55
C VAL A 231 -13.62 -14.11 8.57
N ALA A 232 -14.74 -13.46 8.71
CA ALA A 232 -16.04 -14.12 8.72
C ALA A 232 -17.04 -13.35 7.87
N VAL A 233 -17.97 -14.05 7.25
CA VAL A 233 -19.07 -13.50 6.46
C VAL A 233 -20.40 -13.95 7.05
N TRP A 234 -21.40 -13.11 6.94
CA TRP A 234 -22.76 -13.50 7.31
C TRP A 234 -23.38 -14.43 6.27
N GLY A 235 -24.12 -15.41 6.74
CA GLY A 235 -25.06 -16.15 5.92
C GLY A 235 -26.35 -15.37 5.71
N LEU A 236 -27.28 -15.94 4.94
CA LEU A 236 -28.58 -15.31 4.64
C LEU A 236 -29.37 -14.93 5.91
N HIS A 237 -29.34 -15.78 6.92
CA HIS A 237 -30.05 -15.53 8.19
C HIS A 237 -29.55 -14.26 8.90
N GLN A 238 -28.23 -14.07 9.06
CA GLN A 238 -27.68 -12.89 9.72
C GLN A 238 -27.87 -11.64 8.87
N VAL A 239 -27.77 -11.74 7.54
CA VAL A 239 -28.04 -10.62 6.62
C VAL A 239 -29.51 -10.22 6.73
N GLY A 240 -30.44 -11.17 6.79
CA GLY A 240 -31.88 -10.92 6.99
C GLY A 240 -32.13 -10.20 8.32
N ARG A 241 -31.64 -10.74 9.43
CA ARG A 241 -31.76 -10.11 10.78
C ARG A 241 -31.23 -8.67 10.79
N PHE A 242 -30.07 -8.43 10.14
CA PHE A 242 -29.51 -7.09 10.04
C PHE A 242 -30.43 -6.16 9.26
N LEU A 243 -30.88 -6.55 8.06
CA LEU A 243 -31.71 -5.71 7.21
C LEU A 243 -33.07 -5.41 7.87
N GLU A 244 -33.70 -6.40 8.51
CA GLU A 244 -34.93 -6.19 9.30
C GLU A 244 -34.75 -5.16 10.41
N SER A 245 -33.66 -5.26 11.15
CA SER A 245 -33.37 -4.37 12.27
C SER A 245 -33.04 -2.92 11.86
N VAL A 246 -32.60 -2.70 10.63
CA VAL A 246 -32.23 -1.38 10.12
C VAL A 246 -33.24 -0.77 9.14
N GLN A 247 -34.46 -1.30 9.02
CA GLN A 247 -35.49 -0.78 8.11
C GLN A 247 -35.81 0.70 8.36
N ALA A 248 -35.81 1.11 9.62
CA ALA A 248 -36.04 2.50 10.01
C ALA A 248 -34.81 3.41 9.88
N ASP A 249 -33.61 2.85 9.55
CA ASP A 249 -32.40 3.67 9.37
C ASP A 249 -32.54 4.53 8.10
N PRO A 250 -32.27 5.86 8.16
CA PRO A 250 -32.31 6.73 6.98
C PRO A 250 -31.44 6.24 5.81
N LEU A 251 -30.43 5.42 6.10
CA LEU A 251 -29.53 4.78 5.12
C LEU A 251 -29.93 3.37 4.76
N PHE A 252 -31.18 2.94 5.00
CA PHE A 252 -31.62 1.57 4.70
C PHE A 252 -31.34 1.19 3.24
N ALA A 253 -31.62 2.06 2.27
CA ALA A 253 -31.30 1.81 0.86
C ALA A 253 -29.79 1.54 0.62
N LEU A 254 -28.90 2.20 1.37
CA LEU A 254 -27.47 1.92 1.32
C LEU A 254 -27.16 0.53 1.86
N TRP A 255 -27.71 0.16 3.01
CA TRP A 255 -27.45 -1.14 3.63
C TRP A 255 -27.97 -2.28 2.75
N TRP A 256 -29.14 -2.08 2.14
CA TRP A 256 -29.72 -3.01 1.17
C TRP A 256 -28.79 -3.22 -0.02
N LEU A 257 -28.38 -2.15 -0.70
CA LEU A 257 -27.49 -2.22 -1.87
C LEU A 257 -26.13 -2.86 -1.53
N VAL A 258 -25.59 -2.57 -0.35
CA VAL A 258 -24.31 -3.16 0.08
C VAL A 258 -24.48 -4.67 0.33
N ALA A 259 -25.59 -5.08 0.92
CA ALA A 259 -25.88 -6.49 1.20
C ALA A 259 -26.19 -7.29 -0.08
N LEU A 260 -26.92 -6.68 -1.03
CA LEU A 260 -27.36 -7.35 -2.27
C LEU A 260 -26.32 -7.32 -3.38
N ARG A 261 -25.76 -6.13 -3.68
CA ARG A 261 -24.87 -5.90 -4.84
C ARG A 261 -23.38 -5.76 -4.48
N GLY A 262 -23.05 -5.66 -3.20
CA GLY A 262 -21.68 -5.66 -2.70
C GLY A 262 -20.75 -4.58 -3.23
N PRO A 263 -21.14 -3.31 -3.46
CA PRO A 263 -20.23 -2.25 -3.87
C PRO A 263 -19.15 -2.02 -2.81
N ARG A 264 -17.97 -1.57 -3.23
CA ARG A 264 -16.94 -1.19 -2.26
C ARG A 264 -17.38 0.04 -1.47
N ARG A 265 -16.98 0.15 -0.20
CA ARG A 265 -17.36 1.29 0.66
C ARG A 265 -17.06 2.67 0.05
N GLY A 266 -15.99 2.78 -0.75
CA GLY A 266 -15.66 4.02 -1.47
C GLY A 266 -16.55 4.26 -2.68
N GLU A 267 -16.97 3.20 -3.37
CA GLU A 267 -17.90 3.26 -4.51
C GLU A 267 -19.28 3.73 -4.06
N ILE A 268 -19.84 3.10 -3.01
CA ILE A 268 -21.17 3.48 -2.50
C ILE A 268 -21.15 4.90 -1.89
N ALA A 269 -20.05 5.31 -1.25
CA ALA A 269 -19.90 6.67 -0.74
C ALA A 269 -19.73 7.72 -1.85
N GLY A 270 -19.21 7.32 -3.01
CA GLY A 270 -19.00 8.17 -4.18
C GLY A 270 -20.18 8.20 -5.15
N LEU A 271 -21.17 7.35 -4.97
CA LEU A 271 -22.30 7.21 -5.89
C LEU A 271 -23.09 8.53 -6.03
N ARG A 272 -23.39 8.94 -7.26
CA ARG A 272 -24.15 10.14 -7.59
C ARG A 272 -25.46 9.76 -8.26
N TRP A 273 -26.46 10.67 -8.20
CA TRP A 273 -27.76 10.44 -8.82
C TRP A 273 -27.66 10.32 -10.35
N GLU A 274 -26.78 11.06 -11.01
CA GLU A 274 -26.50 10.92 -12.46
C GLU A 274 -26.03 9.52 -12.91
N ASN A 275 -25.61 8.70 -11.97
CA ASN A 275 -25.15 7.33 -12.22
C ASN A 275 -26.22 6.28 -11.92
N ILE A 276 -27.45 6.68 -11.66
CA ILE A 276 -28.58 5.79 -11.42
C ILE A 276 -29.67 6.10 -12.45
N ASN A 277 -30.03 5.07 -13.21
CA ASN A 277 -31.19 5.08 -14.07
C ASN A 277 -32.31 4.29 -13.39
N LEU A 278 -33.27 5.02 -12.80
CA LEU A 278 -34.39 4.41 -12.11
C LEU A 278 -35.45 3.82 -13.06
N VAL A 279 -35.46 4.25 -14.33
CA VAL A 279 -36.40 3.76 -15.34
C VAL A 279 -35.97 2.37 -15.80
N ASP A 280 -34.70 2.23 -16.18
CA ASP A 280 -34.15 0.97 -16.68
C ASP A 280 -33.64 0.06 -15.54
N GLY A 281 -33.70 0.52 -14.29
CA GLY A 281 -33.21 -0.24 -13.14
C GLY A 281 -31.71 -0.51 -13.17
N GLU A 282 -30.91 0.54 -13.40
CA GLU A 282 -29.45 0.43 -13.52
C GLU A 282 -28.70 1.37 -12.58
N LEU A 283 -27.57 0.91 -12.07
CA LEU A 283 -26.64 1.66 -11.25
C LEU A 283 -25.24 1.50 -11.79
N THR A 284 -24.60 2.59 -12.22
CA THR A 284 -23.25 2.58 -12.77
C THR A 284 -22.22 3.07 -11.75
N ILE A 285 -21.23 2.26 -11.43
CA ILE A 285 -20.07 2.65 -10.61
C ILE A 285 -19.04 3.32 -11.52
N ARG A 286 -18.88 4.63 -11.43
CA ARG A 286 -17.88 5.42 -12.18
C ARG A 286 -16.79 5.99 -11.29
N GLU A 287 -17.11 6.23 -10.03
CA GLU A 287 -16.24 6.94 -9.08
C GLU A 287 -16.19 6.23 -7.74
N GLN A 288 -15.18 6.56 -6.98
CA GLN A 288 -15.05 6.15 -5.59
C GLN A 288 -14.47 7.28 -4.74
N VAL A 289 -14.86 7.32 -3.49
CA VAL A 289 -14.22 8.18 -2.48
C VAL A 289 -13.09 7.40 -1.79
N VAL A 290 -11.92 8.03 -1.75
CA VAL A 290 -10.77 7.52 -1.00
C VAL A 290 -10.35 8.55 0.04
N MET A 291 -10.08 8.10 1.25
CA MET A 291 -9.56 8.97 2.31
C MET A 291 -8.03 9.00 2.25
N VAL A 292 -7.45 10.18 2.04
CA VAL A 292 -6.01 10.41 2.04
C VAL A 292 -5.68 11.43 3.11
N ARG A 293 -4.98 11.01 4.17
CA ARG A 293 -4.66 11.87 5.34
C ARG A 293 -5.88 12.60 5.93
N GLY A 294 -7.02 11.93 5.98
CA GLY A 294 -8.27 12.50 6.52
C GLY A 294 -9.06 13.37 5.54
N VAL A 295 -8.52 13.65 4.35
CA VAL A 295 -9.18 14.40 3.28
C VAL A 295 -9.84 13.44 2.29
N GLU A 296 -11.05 13.76 1.86
CA GLU A 296 -11.72 13.04 0.78
C GLU A 296 -11.07 13.35 -0.56
N GLN A 297 -10.83 12.29 -1.33
CA GLN A 297 -10.46 12.38 -2.74
C GLN A 297 -11.44 11.55 -3.56
N LEU A 298 -12.13 12.20 -4.48
CA LEU A 298 -12.97 11.54 -5.47
C LEU A 298 -12.13 11.17 -6.68
N GLY A 299 -12.33 9.99 -7.21
CA GLY A 299 -11.61 9.56 -8.40
C GLY A 299 -12.12 8.25 -8.96
N PRO A 300 -11.61 7.81 -10.10
CA PRO A 300 -12.05 6.57 -10.74
C PRO A 300 -11.75 5.35 -9.86
N PRO A 301 -12.46 4.23 -10.05
CA PRO A 301 -12.16 2.96 -9.41
C PRO A 301 -10.71 2.52 -9.63
N LYS A 302 -10.24 1.58 -8.81
CA LYS A 302 -8.82 1.15 -8.80
C LYS A 302 -8.37 0.53 -10.14
N SER A 303 -9.27 -0.09 -10.87
CA SER A 303 -9.02 -0.75 -12.17
C SER A 303 -10.11 -0.41 -13.15
N ALA A 304 -9.88 -0.61 -14.45
CA ALA A 304 -10.90 -0.45 -15.48
C ALA A 304 -12.14 -1.32 -15.21
N ALA A 305 -11.95 -2.56 -14.77
CA ALA A 305 -13.04 -3.45 -14.35
C ALA A 305 -13.86 -2.94 -13.14
N GLY A 306 -13.39 -1.89 -12.49
CA GLY A 306 -14.14 -1.23 -11.42
C GLY A 306 -15.27 -0.34 -11.95
N VAL A 307 -15.17 0.16 -13.19
CA VAL A 307 -16.25 0.86 -13.89
C VAL A 307 -17.20 -0.22 -14.43
N ARG A 308 -18.43 -0.23 -13.93
CA ARG A 308 -19.40 -1.27 -14.25
C ARG A 308 -20.82 -0.80 -13.96
N THR A 309 -21.78 -1.37 -14.68
CA THR A 309 -23.20 -1.20 -14.44
C THR A 309 -23.75 -2.42 -13.72
N LEU A 310 -24.54 -2.19 -12.70
CA LEU A 310 -25.22 -3.20 -11.90
C LEU A 310 -26.71 -3.07 -12.15
N ALA A 311 -27.37 -4.17 -12.48
CA ALA A 311 -28.82 -4.21 -12.54
C ALA A 311 -29.43 -4.07 -11.14
N LEU A 312 -30.54 -3.39 -11.04
CA LEU A 312 -31.34 -3.21 -9.84
C LEU A 312 -32.66 -3.96 -9.97
N ASP A 313 -33.05 -4.65 -8.92
CA ASP A 313 -34.38 -5.21 -8.80
C ASP A 313 -35.42 -4.14 -8.47
N GLU A 314 -36.69 -4.44 -8.65
CA GLU A 314 -37.79 -3.50 -8.42
C GLU A 314 -37.81 -2.92 -6.99
N PHE A 315 -37.45 -3.72 -5.99
CA PHE A 315 -37.40 -3.26 -4.61
C PHE A 315 -36.27 -2.23 -4.42
N SER A 316 -35.09 -2.47 -5.00
CA SER A 316 -33.98 -1.54 -5.00
C SER A 316 -34.35 -0.21 -5.68
N VAL A 317 -35.06 -0.28 -6.82
CA VAL A 317 -35.56 0.91 -7.54
C VAL A 317 -36.54 1.68 -6.66
N ARG A 318 -37.52 1.02 -6.03
CA ARG A 318 -38.46 1.66 -5.10
C ARG A 318 -37.73 2.37 -3.94
N LEU A 319 -36.78 1.69 -3.29
CA LEU A 319 -36.02 2.26 -2.18
C LEU A 319 -35.24 3.53 -2.60
N LEU A 320 -34.65 3.52 -3.78
CA LEU A 320 -33.90 4.67 -4.30
C LEU A 320 -34.85 5.80 -4.73
N THR A 321 -35.98 5.50 -5.32
CA THR A 321 -37.02 6.47 -5.66
C THR A 321 -37.55 7.15 -4.41
N ASP A 322 -37.85 6.41 -3.35
CA ASP A 322 -38.28 6.95 -2.06
C ASP A 322 -37.20 7.82 -1.41
N LEU A 323 -35.94 7.39 -1.51
CA LEU A 323 -34.81 8.18 -1.04
C LEU A 323 -34.69 9.50 -1.79
N TRP A 324 -34.85 9.50 -3.13
CA TRP A 324 -34.83 10.68 -3.96
C TRP A 324 -35.96 11.66 -3.58
N HIS A 325 -37.20 11.15 -3.41
CA HIS A 325 -38.33 11.95 -2.97
C HIS A 325 -38.14 12.55 -1.58
N ARG A 326 -37.60 11.76 -0.61
CA ARG A 326 -37.26 12.28 0.72
C ARG A 326 -36.24 13.40 0.66
N GLN A 327 -35.19 13.26 -0.15
CA GLN A 327 -34.17 14.30 -0.33
C GLN A 327 -34.74 15.55 -1.00
N ARG A 328 -35.58 15.39 -2.02
CA ARG A 328 -36.25 16.49 -2.70
C ARG A 328 -37.15 17.27 -1.74
N ARG A 329 -37.92 16.59 -0.90
CA ARG A 329 -38.76 17.25 0.14
C ARG A 329 -37.91 17.99 1.16
N ARG A 330 -36.79 17.42 1.55
CA ARG A 330 -35.94 18.00 2.62
C ARG A 330 -35.06 19.16 2.14
N PHE A 331 -34.52 19.08 0.92
CA PHE A 331 -33.53 20.02 0.40
C PHE A 331 -34.07 20.87 -0.78
N GLY A 332 -35.32 20.71 -1.16
CA GLY A 332 -35.99 21.41 -2.27
C GLY A 332 -35.58 20.90 -3.65
N ARG A 333 -34.31 20.75 -3.93
CA ARG A 333 -33.76 20.25 -5.20
C ARG A 333 -32.76 19.11 -4.95
N VAL A 334 -32.75 18.12 -5.81
CA VAL A 334 -31.72 17.08 -5.90
C VAL A 334 -30.97 17.27 -7.21
N ASP A 335 -29.71 17.67 -7.11
CA ASP A 335 -28.84 17.82 -8.26
C ASP A 335 -28.35 16.43 -8.75
N ALA A 336 -28.25 16.27 -10.07
CA ALA A 336 -27.78 15.02 -10.69
C ALA A 336 -26.38 14.64 -10.21
N LYS A 337 -25.49 15.61 -9.98
CA LYS A 337 -24.13 15.40 -9.45
C LYS A 337 -24.06 15.23 -7.95
N GLN A 338 -25.17 15.43 -7.24
CA GLN A 338 -25.24 15.21 -5.79
C GLN A 338 -25.01 13.74 -5.46
N ARG A 339 -24.31 13.48 -4.37
CA ARG A 339 -24.16 12.11 -3.84
C ARG A 339 -25.48 11.57 -3.34
N VAL A 340 -25.73 10.30 -3.64
CA VAL A 340 -26.99 9.61 -3.29
C VAL A 340 -27.17 9.49 -1.79
N PHE A 341 -26.09 9.13 -1.07
CA PHE A 341 -26.18 8.86 0.37
C PHE A 341 -25.64 10.02 1.19
N LEU A 342 -26.54 10.63 1.96
CA LEU A 342 -26.26 11.75 2.84
C LEU A 342 -26.49 11.34 4.29
N ARG A 343 -25.77 11.96 5.20
CA ARG A 343 -26.01 11.88 6.64
C ARG A 343 -27.20 12.77 7.02
N GLU A 344 -27.63 12.65 8.25
CA GLU A 344 -28.72 13.48 8.79
C GLU A 344 -28.45 14.99 8.71
N ASP A 345 -27.17 15.38 8.78
CA ASP A 345 -26.71 16.77 8.63
C ASP A 345 -26.65 17.27 7.16
N GLY A 346 -27.10 16.46 6.20
CA GLY A 346 -27.06 16.74 4.75
C GLY A 346 -25.70 16.56 4.10
N ARG A 347 -24.64 16.29 4.86
CA ARG A 347 -23.31 16.03 4.29
C ARG A 347 -23.23 14.64 3.70
N PRO A 348 -22.46 14.44 2.62
CA PRO A 348 -22.24 13.11 2.05
C PRO A 348 -21.63 12.14 3.06
N VAL A 349 -22.00 10.86 2.94
CA VAL A 349 -21.39 9.80 3.74
C VAL A 349 -19.94 9.59 3.32
N ARG A 350 -19.06 9.35 4.31
CA ARG A 350 -17.63 9.08 4.10
C ARG A 350 -17.33 7.60 4.32
N PRO A 351 -16.38 7.01 3.60
CA PRO A 351 -16.06 5.58 3.74
C PRO A 351 -15.64 5.16 5.15
N ASP A 352 -14.90 6.02 5.86
CA ASP A 352 -14.47 5.77 7.23
C ASP A 352 -15.64 5.90 8.23
N TRP A 353 -16.54 6.85 8.01
CA TRP A 353 -17.77 7.02 8.79
C TRP A 353 -18.70 5.82 8.60
N LEU A 354 -18.93 5.38 7.36
CA LEU A 354 -19.73 4.17 7.08
C LEU A 354 -19.21 2.93 7.82
N THR A 355 -17.87 2.76 7.81
CA THR A 355 -17.25 1.63 8.52
C THR A 355 -17.54 1.68 10.03
N ARG A 356 -17.46 2.87 10.66
CA ARG A 356 -17.75 3.05 12.10
C ARG A 356 -19.23 2.87 12.40
N ARG A 357 -20.11 3.45 11.56
CA ARG A 357 -21.57 3.32 11.74
C ARG A 357 -22.00 1.85 11.65
N PHE A 358 -21.53 1.14 10.63
CA PHE A 358 -21.81 -0.28 10.48
C PHE A 358 -21.36 -1.09 11.71
N ALA A 359 -20.12 -0.88 12.16
CA ALA A 359 -19.61 -1.57 13.35
C ALA A 359 -20.45 -1.28 14.61
N LYS A 360 -20.95 -0.03 14.76
CA LYS A 360 -21.85 0.34 15.85
C LYS A 360 -23.21 -0.36 15.73
N LEU A 361 -23.79 -0.42 14.52
CA LEU A 361 -25.05 -1.13 14.28
C LEU A 361 -24.91 -2.63 14.61
N VAL A 362 -23.89 -3.29 14.08
CA VAL A 362 -23.63 -4.72 14.36
C VAL A 362 -23.53 -5.00 15.86
N LYS A 363 -22.82 -4.14 16.60
CA LYS A 363 -22.68 -4.26 18.05
C LYS A 363 -24.03 -4.04 18.78
N ASN A 364 -24.78 -3.02 18.39
CA ASN A 364 -26.04 -2.69 19.04
C ASN A 364 -27.15 -3.73 18.79
N LEU A 365 -27.07 -4.45 17.68
CA LEU A 365 -28.02 -5.48 17.30
C LEU A 365 -27.60 -6.90 17.75
N ASP A 366 -26.51 -6.98 18.51
CA ASP A 366 -25.93 -8.24 19.00
C ASP A 366 -25.77 -9.29 17.89
N LEU A 367 -25.31 -8.83 16.73
CA LEU A 367 -25.04 -9.69 15.59
C LEU A 367 -23.57 -10.16 15.63
N PRO A 368 -23.29 -11.38 15.13
CA PRO A 368 -21.91 -11.87 15.06
C PRO A 368 -21.02 -10.91 14.26
N PRO A 369 -19.84 -10.57 14.77
CA PRO A 369 -19.05 -9.46 14.26
C PRO A 369 -18.46 -9.74 12.88
N VAL A 370 -18.77 -8.86 11.92
CA VAL A 370 -18.18 -8.81 10.58
C VAL A 370 -17.75 -7.38 10.26
N ARG A 371 -16.89 -7.21 9.28
CA ARG A 371 -16.52 -5.87 8.78
C ARG A 371 -17.48 -5.46 7.66
N LEU A 372 -17.68 -4.17 7.45
CA LEU A 372 -18.48 -3.66 6.33
C LEU A 372 -18.03 -4.24 4.97
N HIS A 373 -16.72 -4.45 4.77
CA HIS A 373 -16.21 -5.07 3.55
C HIS A 373 -16.58 -6.55 3.40
N ASP A 374 -16.83 -7.22 4.50
CA ASP A 374 -17.21 -8.65 4.48
C ASP A 374 -18.66 -8.85 4.01
N LEU A 375 -19.54 -7.83 4.08
CA LEU A 375 -20.85 -7.86 3.44
C LEU A 375 -20.75 -8.06 1.92
N ARG A 376 -19.72 -7.48 1.29
CA ARG A 376 -19.47 -7.72 -0.12
C ARG A 376 -19.13 -9.19 -0.42
N HIS A 377 -18.45 -9.88 0.50
CA HIS A 377 -18.22 -11.31 0.39
C HIS A 377 -19.54 -12.08 0.56
N GLY A 378 -20.40 -11.62 1.48
CA GLY A 378 -21.74 -12.13 1.67
C GLY A 378 -22.61 -11.96 0.42
N ALA A 379 -22.63 -10.77 -0.19
CA ALA A 379 -23.38 -10.48 -1.42
C ALA A 379 -23.04 -11.44 -2.56
N ALA A 380 -21.77 -11.71 -2.79
CA ALA A 380 -21.38 -12.67 -3.81
C ALA A 380 -21.72 -14.11 -3.44
N GLY A 381 -21.70 -14.44 -2.15
CA GLY A 381 -22.20 -15.73 -1.67
C GLY A 381 -23.69 -15.90 -1.92
N ILE A 382 -24.48 -14.86 -1.69
CA ILE A 382 -25.92 -14.83 -1.95
C ILE A 382 -26.19 -14.97 -3.46
N ALA A 383 -25.49 -14.21 -4.30
CA ALA A 383 -25.62 -14.31 -5.76
C ALA A 383 -25.28 -15.71 -6.27
N SER A 384 -24.21 -16.31 -5.75
CA SER A 384 -23.83 -17.69 -6.08
C SER A 384 -24.89 -18.70 -5.61
N ALA A 385 -25.47 -18.54 -4.42
CA ALA A 385 -26.53 -19.38 -3.92
C ALA A 385 -27.85 -19.26 -4.74
N ALA A 386 -28.04 -18.10 -5.37
CA ALA A 386 -29.12 -17.84 -6.33
C ALA A 386 -28.84 -18.38 -7.74
N GLY A 387 -27.71 -19.06 -7.98
CA GLY A 387 -27.38 -19.68 -9.27
C GLY A 387 -26.71 -18.71 -10.26
N VAL A 388 -26.32 -17.49 -9.83
CA VAL A 388 -25.63 -16.55 -10.71
C VAL A 388 -24.25 -17.09 -11.11
N ASP A 389 -23.94 -17.04 -12.39
CA ASP A 389 -22.67 -17.53 -12.93
C ASP A 389 -21.46 -16.80 -12.32
N LEU A 390 -20.36 -17.53 -12.13
CA LEU A 390 -19.13 -17.00 -11.51
C LEU A 390 -18.55 -15.80 -12.26
N LYS A 391 -18.65 -15.80 -13.59
CA LYS A 391 -18.15 -14.69 -14.42
C LYS A 391 -19.00 -13.44 -14.22
N GLN A 392 -20.33 -13.59 -14.12
CA GLN A 392 -21.24 -12.50 -13.81
C GLN A 392 -20.95 -11.94 -12.40
N ILE A 393 -20.77 -12.80 -11.40
CA ILE A 393 -20.37 -12.39 -10.05
C ILE A 393 -19.04 -11.63 -10.10
N GLN A 394 -18.06 -12.10 -10.87
CA GLN A 394 -16.77 -11.42 -11.04
C GLN A 394 -16.94 -10.01 -11.61
N GLN A 395 -17.77 -9.86 -12.64
CA GLN A 395 -18.09 -8.60 -13.30
C GLN A 395 -18.78 -7.64 -12.32
N ASP A 396 -19.85 -8.10 -11.68
CA ASP A 396 -20.61 -7.32 -10.69
C ASP A 396 -19.75 -6.86 -9.52
N MET A 397 -18.81 -7.69 -9.09
CA MET A 397 -17.85 -7.34 -8.07
C MET A 397 -16.72 -6.45 -8.60
N GLY A 398 -16.49 -6.31 -9.91
CA GLY A 398 -15.37 -5.56 -10.49
C GLY A 398 -14.03 -6.13 -10.03
N HIS A 399 -13.86 -7.46 -10.05
CA HIS A 399 -12.62 -8.15 -9.77
C HIS A 399 -11.81 -8.28 -11.04
N HIS A 400 -10.53 -7.87 -10.98
CA HIS A 400 -9.62 -7.93 -12.14
C HIS A 400 -9.31 -9.38 -12.56
N THR A 401 -9.31 -10.32 -11.62
CA THR A 401 -9.01 -11.74 -11.90
C THR A 401 -10.05 -12.66 -11.30
N PRO A 402 -10.40 -13.76 -11.99
CA PRO A 402 -11.30 -14.81 -11.45
C PRO A 402 -10.79 -15.43 -10.15
N LEU A 403 -9.46 -15.56 -10.01
CA LEU A 403 -8.83 -16.11 -8.82
C LEU A 403 -9.19 -15.33 -7.56
N THR A 404 -9.31 -14.00 -7.64
CA THR A 404 -9.75 -13.17 -6.51
C THR A 404 -11.19 -13.52 -6.11
N THR A 405 -12.05 -13.80 -7.08
CA THR A 405 -13.43 -14.21 -6.84
C THR A 405 -13.45 -15.59 -6.18
N ILE A 406 -12.73 -16.57 -6.73
CA ILE A 406 -12.66 -17.95 -6.21
C ILE A 406 -12.09 -17.97 -4.79
N GLU A 407 -10.92 -17.35 -4.54
CA GLU A 407 -10.30 -17.30 -3.21
C GLU A 407 -11.19 -16.65 -2.15
N THR A 408 -11.98 -15.68 -2.56
CA THR A 408 -12.89 -14.95 -1.67
C THR A 408 -14.11 -15.76 -1.28
N TYR A 409 -14.60 -16.61 -2.20
CA TYR A 409 -15.90 -17.29 -2.05
C TYR A 409 -15.81 -18.80 -1.83
N ILE A 410 -14.61 -19.35 -1.73
CA ILE A 410 -14.38 -20.78 -1.48
C ILE A 410 -15.20 -21.31 -0.28
N CYS A 411 -15.38 -20.51 0.77
CA CYS A 411 -16.17 -20.89 1.94
C CYS A 411 -17.67 -21.06 1.62
N VAL A 412 -18.19 -20.30 0.67
CA VAL A 412 -19.61 -20.40 0.21
C VAL A 412 -19.75 -21.55 -0.77
N PHE A 413 -18.77 -21.77 -1.65
CA PHE A 413 -18.75 -22.89 -2.59
C PHE A 413 -18.75 -24.25 -1.91
N GLN A 414 -18.20 -24.41 -0.71
CA GLN A 414 -18.26 -25.66 0.04
C GLN A 414 -19.70 -26.06 0.44
N GLN A 415 -20.55 -25.09 0.78
CA GLN A 415 -21.97 -25.36 1.04
C GLN A 415 -22.74 -25.67 -0.25
N MET A 416 -22.34 -24.99 -1.36
CA MET A 416 -22.94 -25.25 -2.67
C MET A 416 -22.52 -26.60 -3.27
N ALA A 417 -21.28 -27.05 -3.02
CA ALA A 417 -20.80 -28.33 -3.49
C ALA A 417 -21.70 -29.48 -3.01
N LYS A 418 -22.19 -29.44 -1.76
CA LYS A 418 -23.15 -30.42 -1.24
C LYS A 418 -24.49 -30.37 -1.99
N LYS A 419 -24.98 -29.14 -2.31
CA LYS A 419 -26.23 -29.00 -3.11
C LYS A 419 -26.04 -29.47 -4.54
N ALA A 420 -24.90 -29.11 -5.17
CA ALA A 420 -24.58 -29.54 -6.53
C ALA A 420 -24.46 -31.09 -6.65
N VAL A 421 -23.77 -31.72 -5.68
CA VAL A 421 -23.70 -33.20 -5.63
C VAL A 421 -25.08 -33.82 -5.49
N ARG A 422 -25.94 -33.23 -4.64
CA ARG A 422 -27.32 -33.73 -4.45
C ARG A 422 -28.15 -33.56 -5.73
N ALA A 423 -28.12 -32.41 -6.36
CA ALA A 423 -28.79 -32.16 -7.64
C ALA A 423 -28.26 -33.07 -8.77
N SER A 424 -26.95 -33.29 -8.83
CA SER A 424 -26.34 -34.20 -9.79
C SER A 424 -26.76 -35.64 -9.52
N ALA A 425 -26.84 -36.04 -8.26
CA ALA A 425 -27.34 -37.37 -7.88
C ALA A 425 -28.82 -37.53 -8.24
N GLU A 426 -29.64 -36.51 -8.00
CA GLU A 426 -31.07 -36.50 -8.37
C GLU A 426 -31.25 -36.66 -9.89
N LEU A 427 -30.47 -35.91 -10.70
CA LEU A 427 -30.46 -36.04 -12.16
C LEU A 427 -30.04 -37.43 -12.62
N LEU A 428 -29.02 -38.03 -12.02
CA LEU A 428 -28.61 -39.39 -12.34
C LEU A 428 -29.67 -40.42 -11.95
N LEU A 429 -30.30 -40.29 -10.78
CA LEU A 429 -31.34 -41.19 -10.29
C LEU A 429 -32.58 -41.16 -11.17
N GLN A 430 -32.90 -40.06 -11.84
CA GLN A 430 -33.99 -39.99 -12.82
C GLN A 430 -33.75 -40.86 -14.07
N HIS A 431 -32.48 -41.19 -14.38
CA HIS A 431 -32.09 -41.92 -15.58
C HIS A 431 -31.55 -43.34 -15.29
N VAL A 432 -31.34 -43.65 -14.02
CA VAL A 432 -30.84 -44.98 -13.59
C VAL A 432 -31.95 -45.76 -12.90
N ARG A 433 -32.24 -46.97 -13.37
CA ARG A 433 -33.12 -47.91 -12.65
C ARG A 433 -32.38 -48.46 -11.42
N VAL A 434 -32.58 -47.82 -10.27
CA VAL A 434 -32.01 -48.27 -8.99
C VAL A 434 -32.81 -49.46 -8.48
N ARG A 435 -32.14 -50.56 -8.05
CA ARG A 435 -32.80 -51.70 -7.42
C ARG A 435 -33.51 -51.25 -6.13
N ALA A 436 -34.72 -51.75 -5.88
CA ALA A 436 -35.56 -51.33 -4.75
C ALA A 436 -34.88 -51.40 -3.39
N SER A 437 -33.91 -52.32 -3.21
CA SER A 437 -33.11 -52.45 -1.98
C SER A 437 -32.15 -51.29 -1.70
N LEU A 438 -31.82 -50.47 -2.70
CA LEU A 438 -30.95 -49.29 -2.55
C LEU A 438 -31.74 -47.97 -2.49
N ALA A 439 -33.00 -47.99 -2.91
CA ALA A 439 -33.84 -46.78 -2.95
C ALA A 439 -34.32 -46.34 -1.56
N GLY A 440 -34.48 -47.26 -0.60
CA GLY A 440 -34.91 -46.96 0.77
C GLY A 440 -33.88 -46.17 1.63
N ALA A 441 -32.60 -46.20 1.26
CA ALA A 441 -31.56 -45.46 1.97
C ALA A 441 -31.48 -43.95 1.60
N TYR A 442 -32.24 -43.51 0.60
CA TYR A 442 -32.17 -42.13 0.07
C TYR A 442 -33.37 -41.25 0.51
N GLN A 443 -34.40 -41.88 1.15
CA GLN A 443 -35.60 -41.16 1.63
C GLN A 443 -35.61 -40.92 3.15
N ALA A 444 -34.59 -41.36 3.87
CA ALA A 444 -34.36 -41.08 5.28
C ALA A 444 -33.21 -40.01 5.44
#